data_29d6215d05c05e77caebe317d48e8198
#
_entry.id   29d6215d05c05e77caebe317d48e8198
#
_cell.length_a   1.000
_cell.length_b   1.000
_cell.length_c   1.000
_cell.angle_alpha   90.00
_cell.angle_beta   90.00
_cell.angle_gamma   90.00
#
_symmetry.space_group_name_H-M   'P 1'
#
loop_
_entity.id
_entity.type
_entity.pdbx_description
1 polymer ?
#
loop_
_entity_poly.entity_id
_entity_poly.type
_entity_poly.pdbx_seq_one_letter_code
_entity_poly.pdbx_strand_id
1 'polypeptide(L)'
;MAVNQTMGRASISYGSPVFIKASGSVVGQMESEGPLGSYFDKVGTDKDDLFGADSWEKAESALQKEAVGITLQKAGIKAEDIRYLFAGDLLGQNIASSFGVMDYEIPLFGLYGACSTCGES
;
A
#
# COMPACT_ATOMS: atom_id res chain seq x y z
N MET A 1 28.26 19.95 2.83
CA MET A 1 27.21 20.99 2.91
C MET A 1 25.91 20.34 2.46
N ALA A 2 24.85 20.41 3.25
CA ALA A 2 23.55 19.90 2.85
C ALA A 2 23.06 20.78 1.70
N VAL A 3 22.74 20.17 0.56
CA VAL A 3 22.12 20.86 -0.55
C VAL A 3 20.72 21.27 -0.11
N ASN A 4 20.39 22.55 -0.23
CA ASN A 4 19.02 23.01 0.04
C ASN A 4 18.09 22.40 -1.02
N GLN A 5 17.24 21.49 -0.61
CA GLN A 5 16.29 20.78 -1.47
C GLN A 5 14.93 21.51 -1.58
N THR A 6 14.73 22.58 -0.82
CA THR A 6 13.47 23.31 -0.81
C THR A 6 13.37 24.22 -2.02
N MET A 7 12.29 24.09 -2.78
CA MET A 7 11.93 24.96 -3.91
C MET A 7 10.60 25.68 -3.62
N GLY A 8 10.63 26.99 -3.63
CA GLY A 8 9.47 27.78 -3.28
C GLY A 8 9.03 27.58 -1.83
N ARG A 9 7.71 27.52 -1.59
CA ARG A 9 7.16 27.43 -0.23
C ARG A 9 6.89 26.02 0.26
N ALA A 10 6.64 25.08 -0.65
CA ALA A 10 6.13 23.74 -0.28
C ALA A 10 6.61 22.62 -1.22
N SER A 11 7.64 22.88 -2.02
CA SER A 11 8.17 21.86 -2.95
C SER A 11 9.57 21.44 -2.53
N ILE A 12 9.89 20.18 -2.80
CA ILE A 12 11.22 19.61 -2.59
C ILE A 12 11.75 19.15 -3.94
N SER A 13 13.01 19.48 -4.22
CA SER A 13 13.75 18.99 -5.37
C SER A 13 14.80 17.99 -4.91
N TYR A 14 14.82 16.83 -5.50
CA TYR A 14 15.82 15.82 -5.21
C TYR A 14 17.07 16.02 -6.08
N GLY A 15 18.24 16.01 -5.48
CA GLY A 15 19.52 16.11 -6.19
C GLY A 15 19.84 14.90 -7.07
N SER A 16 19.20 13.76 -6.78
CA SER A 16 19.24 12.54 -7.60
C SER A 16 17.82 12.13 -7.94
N PRO A 17 17.59 11.55 -9.12
CA PRO A 17 16.27 11.07 -9.50
C PRO A 17 15.72 10.04 -8.52
N VAL A 18 14.41 10.11 -8.24
CA VAL A 18 13.67 9.12 -7.46
C VAL A 18 12.75 8.37 -8.43
N PHE A 19 12.74 7.06 -8.33
CA PHE A 19 12.00 6.21 -9.25
C PHE A 19 11.01 5.32 -8.49
N ILE A 20 9.83 5.10 -9.09
CA ILE A 20 8.93 4.02 -8.69
C ILE A 20 9.54 2.72 -9.21
N LYS A 21 9.94 1.82 -8.31
CA LYS A 21 10.59 0.57 -8.67
C LYS A 21 9.59 -0.51 -9.08
N ALA A 22 8.48 -0.61 -8.39
CA ALA A 22 7.39 -1.54 -8.68
C ALA A 22 6.08 -1.02 -8.09
N SER A 23 4.98 -1.59 -8.55
CA SER A 23 3.65 -1.38 -7.99
C SER A 23 2.92 -2.71 -7.88
N GLY A 24 2.04 -2.85 -6.91
CA GLY A 24 1.15 -4.00 -6.73
C GLY A 24 -0.28 -3.56 -6.51
N SER A 25 -1.23 -4.31 -7.04
CA SER A 25 -2.65 -4.03 -6.92
C SER A 25 -3.43 -5.28 -6.57
N VAL A 26 -4.27 -5.17 -5.54
CA VAL A 26 -5.18 -6.23 -5.10
C VAL A 26 -6.58 -5.63 -4.98
N VAL A 27 -7.56 -6.25 -5.59
CA VAL A 27 -8.93 -5.74 -5.66
C VAL A 27 -9.96 -6.82 -5.37
N GLY A 28 -11.16 -6.41 -5.00
CA GLY A 28 -12.30 -7.29 -4.81
C GLY A 28 -12.94 -7.73 -6.14
N GLN A 29 -13.97 -8.58 -6.04
CA GLN A 29 -14.65 -9.14 -7.20
C GLN A 29 -15.26 -8.07 -8.11
N MET A 30 -15.88 -7.04 -7.54
CA MET A 30 -16.55 -6.00 -8.34
C MET A 30 -15.59 -5.31 -9.31
N GLU A 31 -14.36 -5.07 -8.88
CA GLU A 31 -13.34 -4.45 -9.73
C GLU A 31 -12.89 -5.40 -10.85
N SER A 32 -12.94 -6.71 -10.62
CA SER A 32 -12.60 -7.71 -11.64
C SER A 32 -13.57 -7.72 -12.80
N GLU A 33 -14.84 -7.40 -12.55
CA GLU A 33 -15.91 -7.32 -13.53
C GLU A 33 -15.91 -5.98 -14.29
N GLY A 34 -15.12 -5.03 -13.81
CA GLY A 34 -14.99 -3.71 -14.41
C GLY A 34 -14.06 -3.68 -15.63
N PRO A 35 -13.99 -2.55 -16.34
CA PRO A 35 -13.18 -2.43 -17.56
C PRO A 35 -11.67 -2.57 -17.32
N LEU A 36 -11.22 -2.45 -16.09
CA LEU A 36 -9.80 -2.58 -15.70
C LEU A 36 -9.48 -3.91 -15.02
N GLY A 37 -10.44 -4.86 -14.96
CA GLY A 37 -10.28 -6.11 -14.21
C GLY A 37 -9.03 -6.91 -14.56
N SER A 38 -8.67 -6.96 -15.84
CA SER A 38 -7.49 -7.69 -16.33
C SER A 38 -6.14 -7.01 -16.04
N TYR A 39 -6.15 -5.78 -15.54
CA TYR A 39 -4.93 -5.02 -15.25
C TYR A 39 -4.47 -5.13 -13.80
N PHE A 40 -5.31 -5.65 -12.91
CA PHE A 40 -4.93 -5.84 -11.51
C PHE A 40 -4.08 -7.09 -11.33
N ASP A 41 -3.12 -7.02 -10.40
CA ASP A 41 -2.20 -8.13 -10.14
C ASP A 41 -2.88 -9.31 -9.45
N LYS A 42 -3.83 -9.01 -8.58
CA LYS A 42 -4.65 -10.02 -7.91
C LYS A 42 -6.07 -9.52 -7.74
N VAL A 43 -6.98 -10.41 -8.02
CA VAL A 43 -8.41 -10.19 -7.87
C VAL A 43 -8.94 -11.18 -6.84
N GLY A 44 -9.77 -10.71 -5.91
CA GLY A 44 -10.53 -11.57 -5.01
C GLY A 44 -11.43 -12.49 -5.81
N THR A 45 -11.41 -13.78 -5.48
CA THR A 45 -12.19 -14.79 -6.17
C THR A 45 -13.55 -15.01 -5.53
N ASP A 46 -14.56 -15.16 -6.38
CA ASP A 46 -15.82 -15.85 -6.11
C ASP A 46 -16.51 -15.59 -4.76
N LYS A 47 -17.27 -14.52 -4.68
CA LYS A 47 -18.25 -14.26 -3.62
C LYS A 47 -17.68 -14.08 -2.21
N ASP A 48 -16.37 -14.07 -2.06
CA ASP A 48 -15.71 -13.79 -0.78
C ASP A 48 -15.09 -12.38 -0.77
N ASP A 49 -15.94 -11.40 -0.52
CA ASP A 49 -15.49 -10.01 -0.35
C ASP A 49 -14.61 -9.81 0.89
N LEU A 50 -14.51 -10.84 1.72
CA LEU A 50 -13.73 -10.82 2.95
C LEU A 50 -12.34 -11.45 2.83
N PHE A 51 -11.95 -11.93 1.66
CA PHE A 51 -10.62 -12.54 1.44
C PHE A 51 -10.28 -13.66 2.44
N GLY A 52 -11.28 -14.49 2.80
CA GLY A 52 -11.14 -15.54 3.80
C GLY A 52 -11.14 -15.04 5.24
N ALA A 53 -11.34 -13.75 5.49
CA ALA A 53 -11.40 -13.19 6.83
C ALA A 53 -12.82 -13.28 7.42
N ASP A 54 -12.94 -13.04 8.71
CA ASP A 54 -14.21 -13.07 9.45
C ASP A 54 -14.76 -11.66 9.77
N SER A 55 -14.04 -10.60 9.38
CA SER A 55 -14.46 -9.22 9.50
C SER A 55 -13.90 -8.33 8.39
N TRP A 56 -14.52 -7.17 8.19
CA TRP A 56 -14.10 -6.21 7.17
C TRP A 56 -12.70 -5.65 7.45
N GLU A 57 -12.36 -5.40 8.71
CA GLU A 57 -11.05 -4.90 9.10
C GLU A 57 -9.95 -5.92 8.81
N LYS A 58 -10.23 -7.19 9.06
CA LYS A 58 -9.29 -8.28 8.71
C LYS A 58 -9.19 -8.48 7.21
N ALA A 59 -10.28 -8.29 6.47
CA ALA A 59 -10.26 -8.33 5.01
C ALA A 59 -9.38 -7.20 4.44
N GLU A 60 -9.51 -5.98 4.97
CA GLU A 60 -8.66 -4.86 4.58
C GLU A 60 -7.19 -5.10 4.95
N SER A 61 -6.92 -5.71 6.10
CA SER A 61 -5.57 -6.15 6.49
C SER A 61 -4.99 -7.17 5.51
N ALA A 62 -5.79 -8.14 5.09
CA ALA A 62 -5.38 -9.16 4.13
C ALA A 62 -5.06 -8.55 2.77
N LEU A 63 -5.88 -7.63 2.28
CA LEU A 63 -5.66 -6.88 1.04
C LEU A 63 -4.32 -6.13 1.07
N GLN A 64 -4.06 -5.39 2.15
CA GLN A 64 -2.83 -4.62 2.30
C GLN A 64 -1.61 -5.52 2.36
N LYS A 65 -1.67 -6.60 3.15
CA LYS A 65 -0.59 -7.59 3.24
C LYS A 65 -0.24 -8.16 1.86
N GLU A 66 -1.25 -8.55 1.12
CA GLU A 66 -1.08 -9.12 -0.22
C GLU A 66 -0.48 -8.10 -1.20
N ALA A 67 -0.97 -6.86 -1.20
CA ALA A 67 -0.46 -5.81 -2.07
C ALA A 67 1.02 -5.51 -1.81
N VAL A 68 1.42 -5.44 -0.54
CA VAL A 68 2.83 -5.28 -0.15
C VAL A 68 3.65 -6.47 -0.63
N GLY A 69 3.17 -7.70 -0.40
CA GLY A 69 3.87 -8.92 -0.84
C GLY A 69 4.10 -8.97 -2.35
N ILE A 70 3.06 -8.67 -3.14
CA ILE A 70 3.16 -8.62 -4.61
C ILE A 70 4.16 -7.54 -5.05
N THR A 71 4.11 -6.37 -4.42
CA THR A 71 5.02 -5.27 -4.75
C THR A 71 6.47 -5.64 -4.48
N LEU A 72 6.77 -6.23 -3.34
CA LEU A 72 8.11 -6.71 -2.99
C LEU A 72 8.59 -7.77 -3.96
N GLN A 73 7.75 -8.72 -4.30
CA GLN A 73 8.06 -9.77 -5.28
C GLN A 73 8.39 -9.20 -6.66
N LYS A 74 7.55 -8.29 -7.17
CA LYS A 74 7.77 -7.61 -8.47
C LYS A 74 9.02 -6.75 -8.46
N ALA A 75 9.34 -6.12 -7.34
CA ALA A 75 10.55 -5.33 -7.17
C ALA A 75 11.82 -6.18 -7.06
N GLY A 76 11.70 -7.46 -6.72
CA GLY A 76 12.82 -8.34 -6.44
C GLY A 76 13.62 -7.91 -5.21
N ILE A 77 12.94 -7.37 -4.19
CA ILE A 77 13.54 -6.91 -2.93
C ILE A 77 12.87 -7.58 -1.74
N LYS A 78 13.59 -7.68 -0.64
CA LYS A 78 13.06 -8.24 0.60
C LYS A 78 12.51 -7.14 1.52
N ALA A 79 11.63 -7.50 2.45
CA ALA A 79 11.10 -6.57 3.43
C ALA A 79 12.21 -5.90 4.27
N GLU A 80 13.26 -6.64 4.63
CA GLU A 80 14.42 -6.14 5.38
C GLU A 80 15.18 -5.02 4.67
N ASP A 81 15.05 -4.89 3.34
CA ASP A 81 15.67 -3.83 2.54
C ASP A 81 14.83 -2.55 2.51
N ILE A 82 13.60 -2.60 3.02
CA ILE A 82 12.70 -1.45 3.06
C ILE A 82 12.89 -0.69 4.35
N ARG A 83 13.18 0.58 4.24
CA ARG A 83 13.43 1.44 5.40
C ARG A 83 12.17 1.89 6.11
N TYR A 84 11.12 2.23 5.37
CA TYR A 84 9.87 2.75 5.89
C TYR A 84 8.70 2.28 5.03
N LEU A 85 7.56 2.13 5.67
CA LEU A 85 6.28 1.87 5.03
C LEU A 85 5.29 2.96 5.45
N PHE A 86 4.64 3.58 4.47
CA PHE A 86 3.56 4.53 4.68
C PHE A 86 2.27 3.86 4.27
N ALA A 87 1.36 3.68 5.19
CA ALA A 87 0.09 3.01 4.91
C ALA A 87 -1.04 3.58 5.76
N GLY A 88 -2.23 3.49 5.25
CA GLY A 88 -3.45 3.87 5.96
C GLY A 88 -4.62 3.04 5.46
N ASP A 89 -5.67 3.05 6.23
CA ASP A 89 -6.90 2.34 5.93
C ASP A 89 -8.13 3.24 6.04
N LEU A 90 -9.25 2.73 5.59
CA LEU A 90 -10.51 3.45 5.59
C LEU A 90 -11.38 3.13 6.81
N LEU A 91 -11.40 1.87 7.23
CA LEU A 91 -12.38 1.34 8.19
C LEU A 91 -11.99 1.55 9.64
N GLY A 92 -10.73 1.42 9.99
CA GLY A 92 -10.32 1.18 11.36
C GLY A 92 -9.26 2.11 11.92
N GLN A 93 -9.06 3.30 11.41
CA GLN A 93 -8.10 4.26 11.98
C GLN A 93 -6.70 3.65 12.15
N ASN A 94 -6.16 3.05 11.09
CA ASN A 94 -4.89 2.33 11.04
C ASN A 94 -4.87 0.96 11.74
N ILE A 95 -5.99 0.42 12.18
CA ILE A 95 -6.04 -0.95 12.72
C ILE A 95 -5.72 -1.95 11.60
N ALA A 96 -6.42 -1.85 10.47
CA ALA A 96 -6.21 -2.76 9.35
C ALA A 96 -4.79 -2.65 8.80
N SER A 97 -4.27 -1.44 8.66
CA SER A 97 -2.89 -1.21 8.19
C SER A 97 -1.87 -1.79 9.15
N SER A 98 -2.00 -1.51 10.45
CA SER A 98 -1.04 -1.98 11.45
C SER A 98 -0.95 -3.50 11.50
N PHE A 99 -2.11 -4.19 11.56
CA PHE A 99 -2.13 -5.65 11.59
C PHE A 99 -1.79 -6.28 10.22
N GLY A 100 -2.18 -5.63 9.13
CA GLY A 100 -1.95 -6.15 7.79
C GLY A 100 -0.48 -6.23 7.42
N VAL A 101 0.33 -5.29 7.88
CA VAL A 101 1.74 -5.21 7.48
C VAL A 101 2.74 -5.60 8.57
N MET A 102 2.27 -5.93 9.79
CA MET A 102 3.14 -6.20 10.93
C MET A 102 4.15 -7.33 10.69
N ASP A 103 3.78 -8.36 9.94
CA ASP A 103 4.64 -9.51 9.67
C ASP A 103 5.84 -9.16 8.79
N TYR A 104 5.83 -8.01 8.13
CA TYR A 104 6.98 -7.55 7.33
C TYR A 104 8.06 -6.90 8.18
N GLU A 105 7.78 -6.57 9.44
CA GLU A 105 8.72 -5.95 10.38
C GLU A 105 9.36 -4.64 9.84
N ILE A 106 8.65 -3.95 8.94
CA ILE A 106 9.07 -2.67 8.37
C ILE A 106 8.53 -1.55 9.27
N PRO A 107 9.34 -0.56 9.66
CA PRO A 107 8.86 0.61 10.38
C PRO A 107 7.70 1.28 9.67
N LEU A 108 6.52 1.33 10.33
CA LEU A 108 5.27 1.82 9.78
C LEU A 108 5.01 3.26 10.19
N PHE A 109 4.70 4.11 9.22
CA PHE A 109 4.06 5.39 9.41
C PHE A 109 2.58 5.27 9.01
N GLY A 110 1.73 5.20 10.02
CA GLY A 110 0.28 5.14 9.82
C GLY A 110 -0.26 6.50 9.37
N LEU A 111 -1.00 6.49 8.28
CA LEU A 111 -1.67 7.66 7.71
C LEU A 111 -3.17 7.58 7.99
N TYR A 112 -3.75 8.66 8.46
CA TYR A 112 -5.16 8.68 8.82
C TYR A 112 -5.90 9.82 8.14
N GLY A 113 -6.20 9.62 6.88
CA GLY A 113 -6.89 10.62 6.06
C GLY A 113 -8.01 10.02 5.19
N ALA A 114 -8.43 8.79 5.47
CA ALA A 114 -9.38 8.07 4.63
C ALA A 114 -8.96 8.14 3.14
N CYS A 115 -9.78 8.68 2.26
CA CYS A 115 -9.45 8.80 0.83
C CYS A 115 -8.22 9.67 0.56
N SER A 116 -7.89 10.63 1.43
CA SER A 116 -6.69 11.47 1.29
C SER A 116 -5.38 10.73 1.54
N THR A 117 -5.44 9.57 2.19
CA THR A 117 -4.28 8.70 2.43
C THR A 117 -3.47 8.43 1.15
N CYS A 118 -4.15 8.30 0.01
CA CYS A 118 -3.50 8.10 -1.29
C CYS A 118 -2.59 9.29 -1.68
N GLY A 119 -2.95 10.51 -1.29
CA GLY A 119 -2.14 11.69 -1.55
C GLY A 119 -1.13 12.01 -0.45
N GLU A 120 -1.34 11.46 0.75
CA GLU A 120 -0.46 11.64 1.89
C GLU A 120 0.73 10.68 1.87
N SER A 121 0.53 9.48 1.30
CA SER A 121 1.55 8.45 1.16
C SER A 121 2.56 8.77 0.05
#